data_746bd57e1a23ef506a1e3d8c1ca9cb2d
#
_entry.id   746bd57e1a23ef506a1e3d8c1ca9cb2d
#
_cell.length_a   1.000
_cell.length_b   1.000
_cell.length_c   1.000
_cell.angle_alpha   90.00
_cell.angle_beta   90.00
_cell.angle_gamma   90.00
#
_symmetry.space_group_name_H-M   'P 1'
#
loop_
_entity.id
_entity.type
_entity.pdbx_description
1 polymer ?
#
loop_
_entity_poly.entity_id
_entity_poly.type
_entity_poly.pdbx_seq_one_letter_code
_entity_poly.pdbx_strand_id
1 'polypeptide(L)'
;MMYLWPQAGDIKHLPSGFGVMSRPSDNTIPQGVQEGRVFAIDNEAFTRGFDPERFFRFLEKLAPYRNQVLFVVVPDAVADAAATLDLFEQWAPQIQARGFPVAFVLQDGQEDLELPMRQDFTDWLGDNGDEIDPEDDAAFYAAKGQWEGDCVAFDALFIGGSTEYKLGPETAEFIRWAKRLGLWVHVGRVNSLKRFRQFQLLGADSCDGTFPCYAPTTAARRLSKAVGQPTLFFGGEPC
;
A
#
# COMPACT_ATOMS: atom_id res chain seq x y z
N MET A 1 -3.94 -4.65 12.06
CA MET A 1 -3.47 -4.83 10.66
C MET A 1 -4.28 -5.92 9.99
N MET A 2 -4.83 -5.66 8.81
CA MET A 2 -5.58 -6.60 7.97
C MET A 2 -4.62 -7.53 7.21
N TYR A 3 -5.08 -8.73 6.83
CA TYR A 3 -4.35 -9.58 5.89
C TYR A 3 -5.13 -9.71 4.59
N LEU A 4 -4.53 -9.33 3.46
CA LEU A 4 -5.12 -9.50 2.14
C LEU A 4 -4.82 -10.91 1.64
N TRP A 5 -5.87 -11.74 1.57
CA TRP A 5 -5.76 -13.12 1.18
C TRP A 5 -5.65 -13.25 -0.34
N PRO A 6 -4.80 -14.13 -0.88
CA PRO A 6 -4.74 -14.37 -2.32
C PRO A 6 -6.10 -14.80 -2.88
N GLN A 7 -6.46 -14.28 -4.04
CA GLN A 7 -7.78 -14.51 -4.66
C GLN A 7 -8.16 -15.99 -4.82
N ALA A 8 -7.19 -16.86 -5.08
CA ALA A 8 -7.41 -18.29 -5.29
C ALA A 8 -7.88 -19.06 -4.03
N GLY A 9 -7.92 -18.39 -2.85
CA GLY A 9 -8.32 -19.01 -1.59
C GLY A 9 -9.80 -18.79 -1.26
N ASP A 10 -10.45 -19.78 -0.68
CA ASP A 10 -11.77 -19.61 -0.07
C ASP A 10 -11.65 -18.79 1.22
N ILE A 11 -12.22 -17.58 1.21
CA ILE A 11 -12.17 -16.65 2.33
C ILE A 11 -13.49 -16.56 3.11
N LYS A 12 -14.52 -17.31 2.73
CA LYS A 12 -15.85 -17.27 3.37
C LYS A 12 -15.81 -17.49 4.87
N HIS A 13 -14.91 -18.36 5.31
CA HIS A 13 -14.78 -18.73 6.72
C HIS A 13 -13.78 -17.87 7.50
N LEU A 14 -13.14 -16.88 6.83
CA LEU A 14 -12.20 -16.00 7.48
C LEU A 14 -12.92 -14.83 8.18
N PRO A 15 -12.42 -14.38 9.34
CA PRO A 15 -12.96 -13.21 10.05
C PRO A 15 -12.95 -11.94 9.20
N SER A 16 -13.66 -10.90 9.65
CA SER A 16 -13.76 -9.59 8.98
C SER A 16 -12.41 -8.86 8.78
N GLY A 17 -11.40 -9.17 9.57
CA GLY A 17 -10.04 -8.62 9.42
C GLY A 17 -9.24 -9.17 8.22
N PHE A 18 -9.89 -9.92 7.32
CA PHE A 18 -9.29 -10.38 6.07
C PHE A 18 -9.97 -9.72 4.87
N GLY A 19 -9.16 -9.19 3.96
CA GLY A 19 -9.56 -8.74 2.63
C GLY A 19 -9.02 -9.65 1.54
N VAL A 20 -9.10 -9.22 0.29
CA VAL A 20 -8.61 -9.96 -0.88
C VAL A 20 -7.51 -9.19 -1.58
N MET A 21 -6.41 -9.85 -1.97
CA MET A 21 -5.48 -9.36 -2.99
C MET A 21 -5.89 -9.98 -4.32
N SER A 22 -6.42 -9.16 -5.22
CA SER A 22 -6.94 -9.56 -6.53
C SER A 22 -5.90 -9.33 -7.61
N ARG A 23 -5.89 -10.13 -8.67
CA ARG A 23 -4.88 -10.06 -9.74
C ARG A 23 -5.52 -10.14 -11.12
N PRO A 24 -4.99 -9.41 -12.12
CA PRO A 24 -5.46 -9.46 -13.49
C PRO A 24 -5.45 -10.86 -14.12
N SER A 25 -4.46 -11.69 -13.76
CA SER A 25 -4.34 -13.07 -14.30
C SER A 25 -5.46 -14.00 -13.85
N ASP A 26 -6.08 -13.74 -12.70
CA ASP A 26 -7.19 -14.55 -12.22
C ASP A 26 -8.47 -14.30 -13.05
N ASN A 27 -8.55 -13.18 -13.75
CA ASN A 27 -9.61 -12.78 -14.70
C ASN A 27 -11.07 -12.95 -14.21
N THR A 28 -11.25 -13.13 -12.91
CA THR A 28 -12.55 -13.33 -12.26
C THR A 28 -12.70 -12.36 -11.10
N ILE A 29 -13.94 -11.98 -10.80
CA ILE A 29 -14.23 -11.21 -9.60
C ILE A 29 -14.21 -12.19 -8.41
N PRO A 30 -13.38 -11.95 -7.39
CA PRO A 30 -13.34 -12.83 -6.23
C PRO A 30 -14.70 -12.94 -5.56
N GLN A 31 -15.08 -14.13 -5.13
CA GLN A 31 -16.35 -14.32 -4.45
C GLN A 31 -16.45 -13.45 -3.17
N GLY A 32 -15.36 -13.30 -2.42
CA GLY A 32 -15.35 -12.42 -1.25
C GLY A 32 -15.68 -10.96 -1.58
N VAL A 33 -15.26 -10.46 -2.76
CA VAL A 33 -15.60 -9.12 -3.23
C VAL A 33 -17.10 -9.02 -3.56
N GLN A 34 -17.66 -10.03 -4.21
CA GLN A 34 -19.10 -10.10 -4.48
C GLN A 34 -19.94 -10.16 -3.19
N GLU A 35 -19.37 -10.69 -2.11
CA GLU A 35 -19.96 -10.78 -0.78
C GLU A 35 -19.68 -9.54 0.10
N GLY A 36 -19.07 -8.48 -0.44
CA GLY A 36 -18.86 -7.20 0.24
C GLY A 36 -17.53 -7.05 0.98
N ARG A 37 -16.55 -7.94 0.78
CA ARG A 37 -15.22 -7.76 1.37
C ARG A 37 -14.42 -6.70 0.63
N VAL A 38 -13.63 -5.94 1.40
CA VAL A 38 -12.64 -5.02 0.84
C VAL A 38 -11.52 -5.78 0.15
N PHE A 39 -10.92 -5.15 -0.86
CA PHE A 39 -9.84 -5.76 -1.62
C PHE A 39 -8.86 -4.73 -2.16
N ALA A 40 -7.67 -5.19 -2.54
CA ALA A 40 -6.70 -4.44 -3.31
C ALA A 40 -6.40 -5.18 -4.62
N ILE A 41 -5.81 -4.47 -5.57
CA ILE A 41 -5.51 -4.99 -6.91
C ILE A 41 -4.00 -4.93 -7.12
N ASP A 42 -3.37 -6.10 -7.30
CA ASP A 42 -1.96 -6.25 -7.66
C ASP A 42 -1.77 -5.99 -9.16
N ASN A 43 -0.66 -5.38 -9.55
CA ASN A 43 -0.28 -5.11 -10.94
C ASN A 43 0.36 -6.32 -11.66
N GLU A 44 0.82 -7.34 -10.92
CA GLU A 44 1.57 -8.52 -11.39
C GLU A 44 2.92 -8.24 -12.07
N ALA A 45 3.44 -7.01 -12.01
CA ALA A 45 4.70 -6.63 -12.65
C ALA A 45 5.85 -7.56 -12.24
N PHE A 46 5.93 -7.91 -10.95
CA PHE A 46 6.93 -8.80 -10.40
C PHE A 46 6.90 -10.24 -10.96
N THR A 47 5.72 -10.79 -11.22
CA THR A 47 5.57 -12.23 -11.51
C THR A 47 5.47 -12.55 -12.99
N ARG A 48 4.95 -11.63 -13.80
CA ARG A 48 4.62 -11.87 -15.21
C ARG A 48 5.03 -10.75 -16.17
N GLY A 49 5.52 -9.63 -15.62
CA GLY A 49 5.61 -8.38 -16.36
C GLY A 49 4.26 -7.69 -16.49
N PHE A 50 4.28 -6.36 -16.54
CA PHE A 50 3.07 -5.56 -16.65
C PHE A 50 2.47 -5.65 -18.06
N ASP A 51 1.19 -6.01 -18.14
CA ASP A 51 0.37 -6.04 -19.36
C ASP A 51 -0.77 -5.01 -19.22
N PRO A 52 -0.61 -3.80 -19.79
CA PRO A 52 -1.59 -2.72 -19.60
C PRO A 52 -3.00 -3.08 -20.10
N GLU A 53 -3.10 -3.78 -21.23
CA GLU A 53 -4.40 -4.12 -21.80
C GLU A 53 -5.19 -5.05 -20.89
N ARG A 54 -4.54 -6.10 -20.39
CA ARG A 54 -5.15 -7.02 -19.43
C ARG A 54 -5.49 -6.35 -18.12
N PHE A 55 -4.57 -5.50 -17.62
CA PHE A 55 -4.73 -4.78 -16.37
C PHE A 55 -5.94 -3.84 -16.41
N PHE A 56 -6.04 -2.95 -17.41
CA PHE A 56 -7.16 -2.02 -17.51
C PHE A 56 -8.49 -2.70 -17.79
N ARG A 57 -8.50 -3.76 -18.59
CA ARG A 57 -9.71 -4.59 -18.79
C ARG A 57 -10.17 -5.21 -17.47
N PHE A 58 -9.24 -5.59 -16.60
CA PHE A 58 -9.57 -6.10 -15.27
C PHE A 58 -10.14 -5.02 -14.35
N LEU A 59 -9.57 -3.80 -14.35
CA LEU A 59 -10.14 -2.65 -13.64
C LEU A 59 -11.57 -2.34 -14.08
N GLU A 60 -11.86 -2.39 -15.37
CA GLU A 60 -13.22 -2.18 -15.91
C GLU A 60 -14.20 -3.22 -15.34
N LYS A 61 -13.82 -4.49 -15.25
CA LYS A 61 -14.64 -5.53 -14.60
C LYS A 61 -14.92 -5.26 -13.13
N LEU A 62 -13.97 -4.64 -12.44
CA LEU A 62 -14.07 -4.33 -11.01
C LEU A 62 -14.73 -2.98 -10.73
N ALA A 63 -15.03 -2.18 -11.75
CA ALA A 63 -15.67 -0.87 -11.63
C ALA A 63 -16.95 -0.86 -10.78
N PRO A 64 -17.83 -1.87 -10.80
CA PRO A 64 -19.01 -1.93 -9.93
C PRO A 64 -18.67 -2.07 -8.43
N TYR A 65 -17.44 -2.47 -8.09
CA TYR A 65 -16.98 -2.74 -6.73
C TYR A 65 -15.98 -1.69 -6.21
N ARG A 66 -15.85 -0.54 -6.89
CA ARG A 66 -14.85 0.50 -6.55
C ARG A 66 -14.88 0.91 -5.08
N ASN A 67 -16.06 1.03 -4.49
CA ASN A 67 -16.22 1.43 -3.08
C ASN A 67 -15.65 0.42 -2.06
N GLN A 68 -15.24 -0.77 -2.52
CA GLN A 68 -14.62 -1.80 -1.71
C GLN A 68 -13.10 -1.86 -1.94
N VAL A 69 -12.58 -1.09 -2.93
CA VAL A 69 -11.15 -1.08 -3.27
C VAL A 69 -10.40 -0.26 -2.22
N LEU A 70 -9.40 -0.88 -1.60
CA LEU A 70 -8.47 -0.19 -0.71
C LEU A 70 -7.45 0.62 -1.51
N PHE A 71 -6.90 0.00 -2.54
CA PHE A 71 -5.95 0.63 -3.48
C PHE A 71 -5.72 -0.30 -4.69
N VAL A 72 -5.22 0.32 -5.76
CA VAL A 72 -4.65 -0.35 -6.93
C VAL A 72 -3.16 -0.12 -6.92
N VAL A 73 -2.37 -1.19 -6.95
CA VAL A 73 -0.90 -1.09 -7.01
C VAL A 73 -0.50 -0.57 -8.39
N VAL A 74 0.11 0.60 -8.45
CA VAL A 74 0.66 1.15 -9.71
C VAL A 74 1.85 0.29 -10.13
N PRO A 75 2.07 0.03 -11.44
CA PRO A 75 3.22 -0.73 -11.91
C PRO A 75 4.53 -0.24 -11.32
N ASP A 76 5.40 -1.17 -10.95
CA ASP A 76 6.66 -0.90 -10.28
C ASP A 76 7.82 -1.71 -10.87
N ALA A 77 9.03 -1.24 -10.68
CA ALA A 77 10.27 -1.92 -11.00
C ALA A 77 10.93 -2.42 -9.69
N VAL A 78 11.00 -3.73 -9.53
CA VAL A 78 11.47 -4.34 -8.27
C VAL A 78 12.91 -3.97 -7.96
N ALA A 79 13.16 -3.46 -6.75
CA ALA A 79 14.44 -2.99 -6.24
C ALA A 79 15.03 -1.81 -7.06
N ASP A 80 14.19 -1.02 -7.72
CA ASP A 80 14.58 0.17 -8.48
C ASP A 80 13.54 1.29 -8.24
N ALA A 81 13.88 2.19 -7.33
CA ALA A 81 13.00 3.29 -6.95
C ALA A 81 12.83 4.31 -8.09
N ALA A 82 13.90 4.64 -8.84
CA ALA A 82 13.84 5.61 -9.92
C ALA A 82 12.94 5.14 -11.06
N ALA A 83 13.12 3.90 -11.52
CA ALA A 83 12.24 3.33 -12.54
C ALA A 83 10.79 3.18 -12.04
N THR A 84 10.59 2.98 -10.74
CA THR A 84 9.25 2.93 -10.13
C THR A 84 8.57 4.28 -10.15
N LEU A 85 9.30 5.39 -9.93
CA LEU A 85 8.77 6.75 -10.06
C LEU A 85 8.31 7.02 -11.50
N ASP A 86 9.13 6.70 -12.50
CA ASP A 86 8.76 6.89 -13.92
C ASP A 86 7.46 6.11 -14.26
N LEU A 87 7.35 4.88 -13.78
CA LEU A 87 6.14 4.06 -13.97
C LEU A 87 4.93 4.64 -13.23
N PHE A 88 5.12 5.19 -12.04
CA PHE A 88 4.04 5.84 -11.30
C PHE A 88 3.50 7.05 -12.06
N GLU A 89 4.37 7.95 -12.53
CA GLU A 89 3.98 9.11 -13.32
C GLU A 89 3.21 8.72 -14.60
N GLN A 90 3.63 7.64 -15.23
CA GLN A 90 2.98 7.15 -16.46
C GLN A 90 1.59 6.56 -16.20
N TRP A 91 1.42 5.77 -15.13
CA TRP A 91 0.25 4.90 -14.98
C TRP A 91 -0.75 5.36 -13.91
N ALA A 92 -0.32 6.06 -12.85
CA ALA A 92 -1.22 6.49 -11.79
C ALA A 92 -2.37 7.38 -12.30
N PRO A 93 -2.14 8.39 -13.16
CA PRO A 93 -3.22 9.22 -13.68
C PRO A 93 -4.28 8.44 -14.45
N GLN A 94 -3.87 7.38 -15.15
CA GLN A 94 -4.78 6.54 -15.92
C GLN A 94 -5.68 5.67 -15.04
N ILE A 95 -5.17 5.22 -13.88
CA ILE A 95 -5.92 4.46 -12.87
C ILE A 95 -6.88 5.39 -12.14
N GLN A 96 -6.40 6.56 -11.70
CA GLN A 96 -7.18 7.58 -11.01
C GLN A 96 -8.32 8.13 -11.88
N ALA A 97 -8.09 8.33 -13.18
CA ALA A 97 -9.12 8.75 -14.13
C ALA A 97 -10.29 7.74 -14.26
N ARG A 98 -10.08 6.48 -13.84
CA ARG A 98 -11.12 5.46 -13.73
C ARG A 98 -11.78 5.40 -12.36
N GLY A 99 -11.42 6.33 -11.47
CA GLY A 99 -11.98 6.47 -10.12
C GLY A 99 -11.50 5.42 -9.14
N PHE A 100 -10.30 4.89 -9.31
CA PHE A 100 -9.67 3.97 -8.36
C PHE A 100 -8.60 4.68 -7.52
N PRO A 101 -8.52 4.40 -6.22
CA PRO A 101 -7.43 4.85 -5.39
C PRO A 101 -6.13 4.12 -5.77
N VAL A 102 -5.01 4.84 -5.77
CA VAL A 102 -3.71 4.30 -6.20
C VAL A 102 -2.74 4.11 -5.03
N ALA A 103 -1.92 3.07 -5.11
CA ALA A 103 -0.79 2.87 -4.21
C ALA A 103 0.54 3.13 -4.93
N PHE A 104 1.37 4.00 -4.35
CA PHE A 104 2.77 4.13 -4.73
C PHE A 104 3.58 3.01 -4.08
N VAL A 105 4.46 2.36 -4.86
CA VAL A 105 5.28 1.25 -4.37
C VAL A 105 6.65 1.74 -3.96
N LEU A 106 6.96 1.63 -2.68
CA LEU A 106 8.28 1.94 -2.15
C LEU A 106 9.25 0.82 -2.50
N GLN A 107 10.38 1.17 -3.12
CA GLN A 107 11.42 0.23 -3.54
C GLN A 107 12.78 0.60 -2.93
N ASP A 108 13.76 -0.29 -3.02
CA ASP A 108 15.13 -0.04 -2.59
C ASP A 108 15.70 1.22 -3.27
N GLY A 109 16.31 2.11 -2.51
CA GLY A 109 16.83 3.40 -2.99
C GLY A 109 15.83 4.58 -2.94
N GLN A 110 14.63 4.38 -2.40
CA GLN A 110 13.66 5.47 -2.31
C GLN A 110 14.08 6.55 -1.30
N GLU A 111 14.92 6.21 -0.33
CA GLU A 111 15.46 7.16 0.63
C GLU A 111 16.27 8.29 0.01
N ASP A 112 16.78 8.09 -1.20
CA ASP A 112 17.54 9.08 -1.97
C ASP A 112 16.68 9.86 -2.98
N LEU A 113 15.36 9.62 -3.02
CA LEU A 113 14.45 10.18 -4.03
C LEU A 113 13.21 10.80 -3.38
N GLU A 114 12.71 11.87 -3.97
CA GLU A 114 11.44 12.48 -3.56
C GLU A 114 10.24 11.56 -3.85
N LEU A 115 9.26 11.60 -2.96
CA LEU A 115 8.00 10.90 -3.18
C LEU A 115 7.09 11.70 -4.14
N PRO A 116 6.19 11.04 -4.89
CA PRO A 116 5.27 11.72 -5.78
C PRO A 116 4.34 12.66 -5.01
N MET A 117 4.60 13.96 -5.12
CA MET A 117 3.78 15.03 -4.54
C MET A 117 2.70 15.47 -5.54
N ARG A 118 1.62 16.06 -5.03
CA ARG A 118 0.63 16.69 -5.90
C ARG A 118 1.16 18.02 -6.42
N GLN A 119 0.96 18.29 -7.70
CA GLN A 119 1.45 19.50 -8.34
C GLN A 119 0.84 20.77 -7.69
N ASP A 120 -0.45 20.75 -7.36
CA ASP A 120 -1.13 21.86 -6.70
C ASP A 120 -0.55 22.17 -5.30
N PHE A 121 -0.09 21.14 -4.59
CA PHE A 121 0.59 21.31 -3.31
C PHE A 121 2.03 21.87 -3.49
N THR A 122 2.78 21.35 -4.46
CA THR A 122 4.13 21.87 -4.76
C THR A 122 4.11 23.30 -5.28
N ASP A 123 3.13 23.66 -6.11
CA ASP A 123 2.93 25.03 -6.57
C ASP A 123 2.60 25.96 -5.38
N TRP A 124 1.70 25.52 -4.49
CA TRP A 124 1.36 26.25 -3.28
C TRP A 124 2.56 26.41 -2.33
N LEU A 125 3.40 25.37 -2.16
CA LEU A 125 4.65 25.48 -1.40
C LEU A 125 5.59 26.51 -2.00
N GLY A 126 5.74 26.56 -3.33
CA GLY A 126 6.56 27.54 -4.03
C GLY A 126 6.08 28.97 -3.82
N ASP A 127 4.77 29.19 -3.75
CA ASP A 127 4.18 30.51 -3.56
C ASP A 127 4.17 30.96 -2.09
N ASN A 128 4.13 30.04 -1.13
CA ASN A 128 3.95 30.33 0.30
C ASN A 128 5.12 29.87 1.17
N GLY A 129 6.09 29.18 0.59
CA GLY A 129 7.14 28.45 1.30
C GLY A 129 8.52 29.02 1.18
N ASP A 130 8.70 30.35 1.14
CA ASP A 130 10.01 31.03 0.97
C ASP A 130 11.13 30.56 1.93
N GLU A 131 10.84 29.68 2.89
CA GLU A 131 11.79 29.16 3.88
C GLU A 131 11.50 27.72 4.34
N ILE A 132 10.76 26.91 3.57
CA ILE A 132 10.53 25.50 4.00
C ILE A 132 11.71 24.67 3.49
N ASP A 133 12.62 24.35 4.39
CA ASP A 133 13.62 23.31 4.14
C ASP A 133 12.89 21.95 4.02
N PRO A 134 12.93 21.30 2.84
CA PRO A 134 12.27 20.00 2.65
C PRO A 134 12.87 18.89 3.54
N GLU A 135 14.08 19.09 4.08
CA GLU A 135 14.70 18.20 5.07
C GLU A 135 14.20 18.48 6.51
N ASP A 136 13.52 19.60 6.75
CA ASP A 136 12.90 19.91 8.05
C ASP A 136 11.48 19.34 8.12
N ASP A 137 11.35 18.17 8.72
CA ASP A 137 10.07 17.52 9.02
C ASP A 137 9.06 18.47 9.70
N ALA A 138 9.51 19.33 10.62
CA ALA A 138 8.64 20.23 11.35
C ALA A 138 8.08 21.34 10.44
N ALA A 139 8.92 21.90 9.57
CA ALA A 139 8.52 22.89 8.57
C ALA A 139 7.54 22.29 7.56
N PHE A 140 7.81 21.06 7.07
CA PHE A 140 6.90 20.35 6.16
C PHE A 140 5.52 20.12 6.80
N TYR A 141 5.46 19.63 8.06
CA TYR A 141 4.17 19.41 8.72
C TYR A 141 3.46 20.72 9.11
N ALA A 142 4.17 21.78 9.37
CA ALA A 142 3.58 23.09 9.59
C ALA A 142 2.93 23.62 8.30
N ALA A 143 3.61 23.50 7.16
CA ALA A 143 3.08 23.84 5.85
C ALA A 143 1.87 22.96 5.50
N LYS A 144 1.99 21.62 5.66
CA LYS A 144 0.87 20.69 5.46
C LYS A 144 -0.35 21.03 6.32
N GLY A 145 -0.14 21.53 7.55
CA GLY A 145 -1.22 21.98 8.43
C GLY A 145 -1.98 23.22 7.93
N GLN A 146 -1.40 23.98 7.00
CA GLN A 146 -2.03 25.14 6.35
C GLN A 146 -2.69 24.78 5.01
N TRP A 147 -2.36 23.61 4.44
CA TRP A 147 -2.91 23.12 3.18
C TRP A 147 -4.19 22.32 3.40
N GLU A 148 -5.26 22.74 2.72
CA GLU A 148 -6.54 22.01 2.73
C GLU A 148 -6.57 20.97 1.60
N GLY A 149 -6.02 19.77 1.84
CA GLY A 149 -6.03 18.69 0.86
C GLY A 149 -4.94 17.65 1.07
N ASP A 150 -4.83 16.74 0.10
CA ASP A 150 -3.76 15.75 0.07
C ASP A 150 -2.50 16.38 -0.53
N CYS A 151 -1.35 16.17 0.11
CA CYS A 151 -0.06 16.66 -0.39
C CYS A 151 0.64 15.68 -1.33
N VAL A 152 0.29 14.39 -1.27
CA VAL A 152 0.86 13.34 -2.13
C VAL A 152 -0.09 12.93 -3.24
N ALA A 153 0.47 12.41 -4.34
CA ALA A 153 -0.27 12.01 -5.53
C ALA A 153 -0.84 10.57 -5.44
N PHE A 154 -0.86 9.97 -4.25
CA PHE A 154 -1.31 8.59 -4.01
C PHE A 154 -2.12 8.46 -2.73
N ASP A 155 -2.98 7.44 -2.68
CA ASP A 155 -3.90 7.18 -1.56
C ASP A 155 -3.34 6.15 -0.57
N ALA A 156 -2.38 5.36 -1.01
CA ALA A 156 -1.75 4.33 -0.20
C ALA A 156 -0.24 4.21 -0.48
N LEU A 157 0.52 3.87 0.55
CA LEU A 157 1.93 3.52 0.43
C LEU A 157 2.07 2.00 0.49
N PHE A 158 2.60 1.40 -0.59
CA PHE A 158 2.88 -0.03 -0.66
C PHE A 158 4.37 -0.28 -0.39
N ILE A 159 4.69 -0.96 0.69
CA ILE A 159 6.06 -1.32 1.04
C ILE A 159 6.49 -2.53 0.22
N GLY A 160 7.20 -2.26 -0.88
CA GLY A 160 7.82 -3.22 -1.80
C GLY A 160 9.27 -3.52 -1.45
N GLY A 161 10.10 -3.70 -2.49
CA GLY A 161 11.54 -3.87 -2.36
C GLY A 161 12.02 -5.21 -1.79
N SER A 162 13.31 -5.29 -1.50
CA SER A 162 13.96 -6.45 -0.93
C SER A 162 13.49 -6.72 0.51
N THR A 163 13.80 -7.90 1.03
CA THR A 163 13.49 -8.21 2.45
C THR A 163 14.31 -7.34 3.40
N GLU A 164 15.55 -7.03 3.03
CA GLU A 164 16.46 -6.21 3.85
C GLU A 164 15.95 -4.78 3.92
N TYR A 165 15.61 -4.19 2.79
CA TYR A 165 14.99 -2.87 2.71
C TYR A 165 13.72 -2.77 3.56
N LYS A 166 12.78 -3.70 3.39
CA LYS A 166 11.53 -3.71 4.17
C LYS A 166 11.72 -3.78 5.68
N LEU A 167 12.82 -4.37 6.15
CA LEU A 167 13.13 -4.50 7.58
C LEU A 167 14.10 -3.42 8.07
N GLY A 168 14.56 -2.55 7.19
CA GLY A 168 15.46 -1.44 7.48
C GLY A 168 14.79 -0.29 8.25
N PRO A 169 15.60 0.59 8.85
CA PRO A 169 15.11 1.76 9.56
C PRO A 169 14.40 2.76 8.64
N GLU A 170 14.87 2.95 7.42
CA GLU A 170 14.32 3.85 6.41
C GLU A 170 12.85 3.51 6.12
N THR A 171 12.56 2.22 5.89
CA THR A 171 11.18 1.76 5.70
C THR A 171 10.30 2.04 6.92
N ALA A 172 10.84 1.90 8.13
CA ALA A 172 10.09 2.21 9.35
C ALA A 172 9.78 3.72 9.46
N GLU A 173 10.66 4.58 8.99
CA GLU A 173 10.43 6.04 8.91
C GLU A 173 9.37 6.37 7.88
N PHE A 174 9.43 5.81 6.68
CA PHE A 174 8.39 5.96 5.66
C PHE A 174 7.01 5.50 6.15
N ILE A 175 6.93 4.38 6.88
CA ILE A 175 5.66 3.94 7.48
C ILE A 175 5.14 4.99 8.46
N ARG A 176 5.97 5.51 9.36
CA ARG A 176 5.56 6.53 10.33
C ARG A 176 5.13 7.82 9.63
N TRP A 177 5.89 8.25 8.63
CA TRP A 177 5.58 9.41 7.82
C TRP A 177 4.21 9.25 7.13
N ALA A 178 3.98 8.16 6.43
CA ALA A 178 2.71 7.89 5.77
C ALA A 178 1.53 7.85 6.77
N LYS A 179 1.75 7.28 7.95
CA LYS A 179 0.70 7.27 9.00
C LYS A 179 0.42 8.65 9.58
N ARG A 180 1.40 9.54 9.68
CA ARG A 180 1.16 10.95 10.06
C ARG A 180 0.31 11.70 9.01
N LEU A 181 0.45 11.35 7.73
CA LEU A 181 -0.39 11.91 6.65
C LEU A 181 -1.76 11.25 6.53
N GLY A 182 -2.07 10.23 7.33
CA GLY A 182 -3.34 9.50 7.25
C GLY A 182 -3.43 8.50 6.09
N LEU A 183 -2.34 8.23 5.39
CA LEU A 183 -2.30 7.30 4.26
C LEU A 183 -2.52 5.86 4.72
N TRP A 184 -3.09 5.05 3.83
CA TRP A 184 -3.13 3.60 4.00
C TRP A 184 -1.74 3.01 3.74
N VAL A 185 -1.23 2.21 4.66
CA VAL A 185 0.07 1.53 4.51
C VAL A 185 -0.13 0.03 4.34
N HIS A 186 0.35 -0.49 3.22
CA HIS A 186 0.36 -1.92 2.90
C HIS A 186 1.78 -2.47 2.84
N VAL A 187 2.01 -3.67 3.34
CA VAL A 187 3.32 -4.34 3.28
C VAL A 187 3.24 -5.62 2.46
N GLY A 188 3.91 -5.65 1.32
CA GLY A 188 3.95 -6.80 0.43
C GLY A 188 4.80 -7.97 0.96
N ARG A 189 4.40 -9.20 0.63
CA ARG A 189 5.17 -10.45 0.89
C ARG A 189 5.50 -10.71 2.35
N VAL A 190 4.55 -10.49 3.26
CA VAL A 190 4.66 -10.82 4.69
C VAL A 190 4.36 -12.29 4.92
N ASN A 191 5.40 -13.13 4.90
CA ASN A 191 5.28 -14.59 4.89
C ASN A 191 5.45 -15.25 6.27
N SER A 192 5.44 -14.47 7.37
CA SER A 192 5.53 -15.01 8.72
C SER A 192 4.76 -14.19 9.74
N LEU A 193 4.28 -14.84 10.81
CA LEU A 193 3.61 -14.16 11.91
C LEU A 193 4.53 -13.17 12.64
N LYS A 194 5.86 -13.43 12.68
CA LYS A 194 6.82 -12.51 13.27
C LYS A 194 6.84 -11.18 12.50
N ARG A 195 6.96 -11.22 11.17
CA ARG A 195 6.92 -10.03 10.30
C ARG A 195 5.57 -9.34 10.37
N PHE A 196 4.47 -10.11 10.36
CA PHE A 196 3.13 -9.56 10.53
C PHE A 196 3.05 -8.67 11.78
N ARG A 197 3.49 -9.19 12.94
CA ARG A 197 3.48 -8.42 14.19
C ARG A 197 4.41 -7.21 14.17
N GLN A 198 5.58 -7.33 13.57
CA GLN A 198 6.53 -6.23 13.44
C GLN A 198 5.90 -5.05 12.67
N PHE A 199 5.33 -5.29 11.50
CA PHE A 199 4.68 -4.23 10.73
C PHE A 199 3.38 -3.74 11.36
N GLN A 200 2.65 -4.60 12.05
CA GLN A 200 1.50 -4.19 12.86
C GLN A 200 1.91 -3.18 13.96
N LEU A 201 3.04 -3.38 14.63
CA LEU A 201 3.57 -2.46 15.64
C LEU A 201 4.03 -1.13 15.03
N LEU A 202 4.53 -1.13 13.79
CA LEU A 202 4.88 0.08 13.06
C LEU A 202 3.65 0.87 12.57
N GLY A 203 2.44 0.30 12.66
CA GLY A 203 1.21 0.97 12.27
C GLY A 203 0.71 0.64 10.86
N ALA A 204 1.30 -0.34 10.17
CA ALA A 204 0.79 -0.77 8.86
C ALA A 204 -0.67 -1.24 8.94
N ASP A 205 -1.48 -0.88 7.95
CA ASP A 205 -2.92 -1.16 7.91
C ASP A 205 -3.20 -2.55 7.35
N SER A 206 -2.44 -2.97 6.33
CA SER A 206 -2.61 -4.28 5.70
C SER A 206 -1.30 -4.89 5.23
N CYS A 207 -1.34 -6.18 4.97
CA CYS A 207 -0.27 -6.91 4.31
C CYS A 207 -0.83 -8.06 3.48
N ASP A 208 -0.01 -8.57 2.58
CA ASP A 208 -0.24 -9.81 1.84
C ASP A 208 0.95 -10.78 1.97
N GLY A 209 0.88 -11.92 1.31
CA GLY A 209 1.99 -12.85 1.19
C GLY A 209 1.56 -14.23 0.73
N THR A 210 2.53 -15.08 0.44
CA THR A 210 2.31 -16.43 -0.10
C THR A 210 2.07 -17.49 0.98
N PHE A 211 2.14 -17.14 2.27
CA PHE A 211 1.91 -18.09 3.37
C PHE A 211 0.57 -18.87 3.22
N PRO A 212 -0.56 -18.19 2.86
CA PRO A 212 -1.80 -18.91 2.60
C PRO A 212 -1.76 -19.88 1.43
N CYS A 213 -0.94 -19.63 0.41
CA CYS A 213 -0.83 -20.51 -0.76
C CYS A 213 -0.24 -21.89 -0.42
N TYR A 214 0.71 -21.94 0.53
CA TYR A 214 1.41 -23.17 0.91
C TYR A 214 0.74 -23.93 2.06
N ALA A 215 0.04 -23.23 2.94
CA ALA A 215 -0.55 -23.81 4.14
C ALA A 215 -1.83 -23.08 4.55
N PRO A 216 -2.91 -23.11 3.74
CA PRO A 216 -4.08 -22.25 3.91
C PRO A 216 -4.75 -22.42 5.30
N THR A 217 -4.99 -23.64 5.74
CA THR A 217 -5.61 -23.91 7.05
C THR A 217 -4.74 -23.43 8.21
N THR A 218 -3.42 -23.63 8.12
CA THR A 218 -2.49 -23.18 9.16
C THR A 218 -2.37 -21.66 9.16
N ALA A 219 -2.31 -21.05 7.99
CA ALA A 219 -2.29 -19.60 7.82
C ALA A 219 -3.57 -18.97 8.38
N ALA A 220 -4.73 -19.46 7.98
CA ALA A 220 -6.03 -19.02 8.49
C ALA A 220 -6.06 -19.06 10.03
N ARG A 221 -5.72 -20.20 10.63
CA ARG A 221 -5.73 -20.35 12.09
C ARG A 221 -4.75 -19.43 12.82
N ARG A 222 -3.54 -19.24 12.27
CA ARG A 222 -2.50 -18.40 12.91
C ARG A 222 -2.79 -16.92 12.74
N LEU A 223 -3.17 -16.51 11.55
CA LEU A 223 -3.45 -15.11 11.23
C LEU A 223 -4.76 -14.65 11.89
N SER A 224 -5.80 -15.48 11.97
CA SER A 224 -7.06 -15.12 12.65
C SER A 224 -6.85 -14.74 14.12
N LYS A 225 -5.81 -15.27 14.76
CA LYS A 225 -5.45 -14.90 16.15
C LYS A 225 -4.72 -13.56 16.24
N ALA A 226 -4.13 -13.10 15.15
CA ALA A 226 -3.32 -11.87 15.13
C ALA A 226 -4.05 -10.70 14.48
N VAL A 227 -4.88 -11.00 13.47
CA VAL A 227 -5.72 -10.02 12.77
C VAL A 227 -6.79 -9.50 13.73
N GLY A 228 -6.94 -8.19 13.82
CA GLY A 228 -7.94 -7.55 14.69
C GLY A 228 -7.57 -7.49 16.18
N GLN A 229 -6.39 -7.98 16.59
CA GLN A 229 -5.91 -7.67 17.92
C GLN A 229 -5.52 -6.19 17.99
N PRO A 230 -6.03 -5.41 18.98
CA PRO A 230 -5.60 -4.03 19.16
C PRO A 230 -4.10 -4.02 19.43
N THR A 231 -3.40 -3.10 18.78
CA THR A 231 -2.01 -2.80 19.10
C THR A 231 -2.04 -2.08 20.46
N LEU A 232 -1.61 -2.75 21.52
CA LEU A 232 -1.39 -2.07 22.79
C LEU A 232 -0.16 -1.17 22.59
N PHE A 233 -0.38 0.10 22.33
CA PHE A 233 0.64 1.12 22.44
C PHE A 233 0.99 1.22 23.92
N PHE A 234 2.03 0.56 24.35
CA PHE A 234 2.73 0.97 25.55
C PHE A 234 3.40 2.29 25.18
N GLY A 235 2.78 3.39 25.59
CA GLY A 235 3.39 4.72 25.54
C GLY A 235 4.63 4.71 26.44
N GLY A 236 5.77 4.33 25.89
CA GLY A 236 7.10 4.51 26.43
C GLY A 236 7.76 5.55 25.56
N GLU A 237 8.01 6.71 26.12
CA GLU A 237 8.94 7.66 25.53
C GLU A 237 10.27 6.95 25.27
N PRO A 238 10.90 7.16 24.11
CA PRO A 238 12.26 6.67 23.92
C PRO A 238 13.19 7.43 24.86
N CYS A 239 13.91 6.67 25.69
CA CYS A 239 15.08 7.18 26.41
C CYS A 239 16.22 7.49 25.44
#